data_31b56d39bed90e98a259619e19cade5e
#
_entry.id   31b56d39bed90e98a259619e19cade5e
#
_cell.length_a   1.000
_cell.length_b   1.000
_cell.length_c   1.000
_cell.angle_alpha   90.00
_cell.angle_beta   90.00
_cell.angle_gamma   90.00
#
_symmetry.space_group_name_H-M   'P 1'
#
loop_
_entity.id
_entity.type
_entity.pdbx_description
1 polymer ?
#
loop_
_entity_poly.entity_id
_entity_poly.type
_entity_poly.pdbx_seq_one_letter_code
_entity_poly.pdbx_strand_id
1 'polypeptide(L)'
;AGPRWTKLETYRVLDGAFPQQIRACDGYIVTGSAAGVYEEHSWIDPLMAFIREAYDADIPLLGICFGHQAIAQALGGEVVKWPDGWGVGVKPTRFERPPVAKAELPEDAVVKLIYFHQDQVTRLPEGAERLASSDFCDVAGFTLCTTDGVQTVLCLKGHPEFDAGYSTALLDSIESKVGTDRTKAAKATLAKKTDSPLVAGWIKQFFTTSAQRLGCAA
;
A
#
# COMPACT_ATOMS: atom_id res chain seq x y z
N ALA A 1 -9.34 23.85 11.74
CA ALA A 1 -9.85 22.49 11.93
C ALA A 1 -9.55 21.71 10.67
N GLY A 2 -8.79 20.61 10.77
CA GLY A 2 -8.55 19.73 9.61
C GLY A 2 -9.81 18.94 9.24
N PRO A 3 -9.87 18.38 8.02
CA PRO A 3 -11.02 17.60 7.59
C PRO A 3 -11.26 16.45 8.57
N ARG A 4 -12.51 16.27 8.94
CA ARG A 4 -12.92 15.14 9.75
C ARG A 4 -13.23 13.99 8.78
N TRP A 5 -12.54 12.88 8.92
CA TRP A 5 -12.99 11.63 8.33
C TRP A 5 -14.38 11.33 8.91
N THR A 6 -15.39 11.40 8.08
CA THR A 6 -16.76 11.31 8.56
C THR A 6 -17.30 9.89 8.52
N LYS A 7 -16.80 9.04 7.62
CA LYS A 7 -17.28 7.67 7.46
C LYS A 7 -16.24 6.78 6.78
N LEU A 8 -16.08 5.56 7.27
CA LEU A 8 -15.39 4.47 6.59
C LEU A 8 -16.42 3.40 6.22
N GLU A 9 -16.42 2.99 4.96
CA GLU A 9 -17.20 1.87 4.46
C GLU A 9 -16.26 0.75 4.03
N THR A 10 -16.62 -0.49 4.35
CA THR A 10 -15.84 -1.67 3.98
C THR A 10 -16.58 -2.48 2.95
N TYR A 11 -15.92 -2.75 1.83
CA TYR A 11 -16.42 -3.59 0.75
C TYR A 11 -15.61 -4.89 0.72
N ARG A 12 -16.26 -6.02 0.92
CA ARG A 12 -15.61 -7.34 0.90
C ARG A 12 -15.52 -7.83 -0.55
N VAL A 13 -14.50 -7.40 -1.26
CA VAL A 13 -14.29 -7.77 -2.67
C VAL A 13 -14.17 -9.28 -2.90
N LEU A 14 -13.72 -10.04 -1.88
CA LEU A 14 -13.71 -11.50 -1.88
C LEU A 14 -15.11 -12.11 -2.08
N ASP A 15 -16.15 -11.40 -1.63
CA ASP A 15 -17.56 -11.81 -1.75
C ASP A 15 -18.22 -11.11 -2.96
N GLY A 16 -17.46 -10.45 -3.82
CA GLY A 16 -17.96 -9.70 -4.96
C GLY A 16 -18.63 -8.37 -4.61
N ALA A 17 -18.44 -7.87 -3.37
CA ALA A 17 -19.02 -6.61 -2.93
C ALA A 17 -18.14 -5.42 -3.36
N PHE A 18 -18.71 -4.53 -4.18
CA PHE A 18 -18.11 -3.28 -4.64
C PHE A 18 -19.08 -2.11 -4.42
N PRO A 19 -18.59 -0.85 -4.39
CA PRO A 19 -19.48 0.32 -4.46
C PRO A 19 -20.36 0.27 -5.70
N GLN A 20 -21.62 0.66 -5.56
CA GLN A 20 -22.55 0.72 -6.70
C GLN A 20 -22.17 1.80 -7.73
N GLN A 21 -21.49 2.85 -7.29
CA GLN A 21 -21.00 3.94 -8.12
C GLN A 21 -19.56 4.24 -7.71
N ILE A 22 -18.72 4.50 -8.70
CA ILE A 22 -17.29 4.76 -8.43
C ILE A 22 -17.07 6.01 -7.55
N ARG A 23 -17.99 6.97 -7.56
CA ARG A 23 -17.96 8.19 -6.74
C ARG A 23 -18.77 8.08 -5.44
N ALA A 24 -19.09 6.87 -4.97
CA ALA A 24 -19.74 6.66 -3.69
C ALA A 24 -18.86 7.06 -2.48
N CYS A 25 -17.55 7.09 -2.68
CA CYS A 25 -16.57 7.51 -1.68
C CYS A 25 -15.61 8.54 -2.27
N ASP A 26 -15.05 9.40 -1.40
CA ASP A 26 -14.07 10.44 -1.77
C ASP A 26 -12.67 9.86 -2.06
N GLY A 27 -12.45 8.58 -1.80
CA GLY A 27 -11.23 7.85 -2.05
C GLY A 27 -11.32 6.41 -1.57
N TYR A 28 -10.41 5.57 -2.03
CA TYR A 28 -10.40 4.14 -1.72
C TYR A 28 -9.06 3.67 -1.18
N ILE A 29 -9.13 2.70 -0.26
CA ILE A 29 -7.97 1.99 0.26
C ILE A 29 -8.08 0.52 -0.19
N VAL A 30 -7.12 0.06 -0.98
CA VAL A 30 -6.95 -1.35 -1.30
C VAL A 30 -5.99 -1.94 -0.28
N THR A 31 -6.51 -2.81 0.58
CA THR A 31 -5.78 -3.38 1.71
C THR A 31 -4.86 -4.54 1.30
N GLY A 32 -4.09 -5.07 2.26
CA GLY A 32 -3.34 -6.31 2.11
C GLY A 32 -4.24 -7.53 1.89
N SER A 33 -3.70 -8.53 1.21
CA SER A 33 -4.30 -9.86 1.00
C SER A 33 -3.22 -10.94 1.02
N ALA A 34 -3.63 -12.18 1.31
CA ALA A 34 -2.75 -13.35 1.20
C ALA A 34 -2.61 -13.87 -0.25
N ALA A 35 -3.46 -13.40 -1.18
CA ALA A 35 -3.43 -13.79 -2.59
C ALA A 35 -2.34 -13.01 -3.36
N GLY A 36 -1.84 -13.61 -4.42
CA GLY A 36 -1.07 -12.91 -5.46
C GLY A 36 -2.01 -12.31 -6.51
N VAL A 37 -1.65 -11.16 -7.06
CA VAL A 37 -2.48 -10.45 -8.06
C VAL A 37 -2.61 -11.20 -9.39
N TYR A 38 -1.78 -12.21 -9.61
CA TYR A 38 -1.75 -13.09 -10.78
C TYR A 38 -2.46 -14.42 -10.55
N GLU A 39 -3.05 -14.62 -9.36
CA GLU A 39 -3.78 -15.86 -9.04
C GLU A 39 -5.19 -15.83 -9.63
N GLU A 40 -5.73 -17.02 -9.95
CA GLU A 40 -7.06 -17.17 -10.56
C GLU A 40 -8.17 -17.16 -9.49
N HIS A 41 -8.43 -15.97 -8.91
CA HIS A 41 -9.56 -15.76 -8.02
C HIS A 41 -10.62 -14.89 -8.72
N SER A 42 -11.89 -15.26 -8.59
CA SER A 42 -13.02 -14.59 -9.24
C SER A 42 -13.19 -13.10 -8.90
N TRP A 43 -12.58 -12.63 -7.81
CA TRP A 43 -12.63 -11.25 -7.35
C TRP A 43 -11.45 -10.39 -7.84
N ILE A 44 -10.37 -10.97 -8.37
CA ILE A 44 -9.17 -10.21 -8.80
C ILE A 44 -9.47 -9.37 -10.04
N ASP A 45 -10.00 -9.95 -11.10
CA ASP A 45 -10.34 -9.20 -12.33
C ASP A 45 -11.34 -8.07 -12.08
N PRO A 46 -12.44 -8.27 -11.33
CA PRO A 46 -13.32 -7.18 -10.91
C PRO A 46 -12.60 -6.08 -10.11
N LEU A 47 -11.69 -6.45 -9.19
CA LEU A 47 -10.90 -5.47 -8.45
C LEU A 47 -9.97 -4.67 -9.37
N MET A 48 -9.31 -5.33 -10.34
CA MET A 48 -8.46 -4.64 -11.32
C MET A 48 -9.28 -3.66 -12.19
N ALA A 49 -10.50 -4.05 -12.59
CA ALA A 49 -11.42 -3.18 -13.33
C ALA A 49 -11.84 -1.97 -12.49
N PHE A 50 -12.19 -2.19 -11.22
CA PHE A 50 -12.56 -1.14 -10.27
C PHE A 50 -11.40 -0.15 -10.03
N ILE A 51 -10.18 -0.64 -9.87
CA ILE A 51 -8.99 0.21 -9.70
C ILE A 51 -8.78 1.11 -10.92
N ARG A 52 -8.91 0.57 -12.14
CA ARG A 52 -8.80 1.37 -13.39
C ARG A 52 -9.88 2.44 -13.46
N GLU A 53 -11.13 2.07 -13.18
CA GLU A 53 -12.25 3.02 -13.20
C GLU A 53 -12.07 4.15 -12.18
N ALA A 54 -11.59 3.81 -10.96
CA ALA A 54 -11.29 4.81 -9.93
C ALA A 54 -10.16 5.75 -10.34
N TYR A 55 -9.10 5.20 -10.95
CA TYR A 55 -7.98 5.98 -11.47
C TYR A 55 -8.39 6.92 -12.61
N ASP A 56 -9.15 6.42 -13.59
CA ASP A 56 -9.66 7.20 -14.72
C ASP A 56 -10.64 8.30 -14.28
N ALA A 57 -11.29 8.12 -13.13
CA ALA A 57 -12.17 9.11 -12.52
C ALA A 57 -11.45 10.09 -11.58
N ASP A 58 -10.10 10.04 -11.50
CA ASP A 58 -9.25 10.82 -10.60
C ASP A 58 -9.57 10.63 -9.11
N ILE A 59 -10.17 9.50 -8.73
CA ILE A 59 -10.49 9.22 -7.32
C ILE A 59 -9.22 8.76 -6.60
N PRO A 60 -8.88 9.35 -5.44
CA PRO A 60 -7.69 8.99 -4.69
C PRO A 60 -7.63 7.51 -4.30
N LEU A 61 -6.54 6.83 -4.66
CA LEU A 61 -6.28 5.43 -4.38
C LEU A 61 -5.07 5.26 -3.46
N LEU A 62 -5.27 4.62 -2.32
CA LEU A 62 -4.18 4.14 -1.46
C LEU A 62 -4.06 2.62 -1.60
N GLY A 63 -2.86 2.12 -1.92
CA GLY A 63 -2.56 0.70 -1.94
C GLY A 63 -1.60 0.29 -0.83
N ILE A 64 -1.96 -0.72 -0.02
CA ILE A 64 -1.09 -1.29 1.01
C ILE A 64 -0.78 -2.75 0.68
N CYS A 65 0.50 -3.11 0.61
CA CYS A 65 1.01 -4.46 0.36
C CYS A 65 0.41 -5.12 -0.90
N PHE A 66 -0.61 -5.98 -0.78
CA PHE A 66 -1.34 -6.49 -1.94
C PHE A 66 -1.99 -5.34 -2.73
N GLY A 67 -2.56 -4.35 -2.07
CA GLY A 67 -3.14 -3.18 -2.74
C GLY A 67 -2.10 -2.38 -3.54
N HIS A 68 -0.86 -2.25 -3.05
CA HIS A 68 0.25 -1.67 -3.80
C HIS A 68 0.53 -2.48 -5.08
N GLN A 69 0.49 -3.82 -5.01
CA GLN A 69 0.66 -4.70 -6.16
C GLN A 69 -0.54 -4.63 -7.12
N ALA A 70 -1.76 -4.66 -6.57
CA ALA A 70 -2.99 -4.62 -7.36
C ALA A 70 -3.09 -3.33 -8.19
N ILE A 71 -2.78 -2.18 -7.59
CA ILE A 71 -2.77 -0.90 -8.30
C ILE A 71 -1.66 -0.88 -9.37
N ALA A 72 -0.46 -1.37 -9.07
CA ALA A 72 0.60 -1.48 -10.06
C ALA A 72 0.18 -2.35 -11.26
N GLN A 73 -0.35 -3.56 -10.99
CA GLN A 73 -0.79 -4.49 -12.03
C GLN A 73 -1.96 -3.94 -12.84
N ALA A 74 -2.97 -3.36 -12.19
CA ALA A 74 -4.16 -2.82 -12.84
C ALA A 74 -3.82 -1.68 -13.82
N LEU A 75 -2.80 -0.88 -13.50
CA LEU A 75 -2.38 0.28 -14.29
C LEU A 75 -1.22 -0.02 -15.26
N GLY A 76 -0.95 -1.30 -15.53
CA GLY A 76 0.00 -1.72 -16.56
C GLY A 76 1.44 -1.94 -16.06
N GLY A 77 1.67 -1.96 -14.77
CA GLY A 77 2.90 -2.44 -14.15
C GLY A 77 3.03 -3.96 -14.20
N GLU A 78 4.03 -4.50 -13.51
CA GLU A 78 4.27 -5.95 -13.44
C GLU A 78 4.57 -6.38 -12.01
N VAL A 79 3.95 -7.48 -11.58
CA VAL A 79 4.13 -8.08 -10.26
C VAL A 79 4.54 -9.52 -10.42
N VAL A 80 5.58 -9.94 -9.70
CA VAL A 80 6.09 -11.30 -9.74
C VAL A 80 6.22 -11.88 -8.34
N LYS A 81 6.12 -13.18 -8.24
CA LYS A 81 6.52 -13.91 -7.05
C LYS A 81 8.03 -13.88 -6.94
N TRP A 82 8.54 -13.28 -5.84
CA TRP A 82 9.98 -13.06 -5.70
C TRP A 82 10.72 -14.35 -5.39
N PRO A 83 11.77 -14.71 -6.15
CA PRO A 83 12.44 -16.00 -6.00
C PRO A 83 13.21 -16.12 -4.66
N ASP A 84 13.70 -15.01 -4.09
CA ASP A 84 14.45 -15.03 -2.83
C ASP A 84 13.55 -15.16 -1.59
N GLY A 85 12.26 -15.42 -1.80
CA GLY A 85 11.29 -15.73 -0.74
C GLY A 85 10.67 -14.50 -0.10
N TRP A 86 10.54 -14.50 1.23
CA TRP A 86 9.71 -13.58 1.99
C TRP A 86 10.47 -12.40 2.59
N GLY A 87 9.92 -11.19 2.43
CA GLY A 87 10.27 -10.00 3.20
C GLY A 87 9.33 -9.87 4.40
N VAL A 88 9.83 -10.19 5.61
CA VAL A 88 9.04 -10.21 6.85
C VAL A 88 9.75 -9.49 7.99
N GLY A 89 8.97 -9.01 8.97
CA GLY A 89 9.45 -8.29 10.15
C GLY A 89 9.63 -6.79 9.91
N VAL A 90 10.18 -6.09 10.90
CA VAL A 90 10.46 -4.64 10.80
C VAL A 90 11.66 -4.41 9.91
N LYS A 91 11.45 -3.67 8.82
CA LYS A 91 12.50 -3.35 7.84
C LYS A 91 12.66 -1.85 7.65
N PRO A 92 13.90 -1.37 7.50
CA PRO A 92 14.17 -0.01 7.06
C PRO A 92 13.81 0.13 5.58
N THR A 93 13.18 1.24 5.24
CA THR A 93 12.81 1.60 3.89
C THR A 93 13.28 3.02 3.64
N ARG A 94 14.11 3.22 2.62
CA ARG A 94 14.63 4.52 2.24
C ARG A 94 13.66 5.21 1.29
N PHE A 95 13.24 6.41 1.64
CA PHE A 95 12.43 7.26 0.79
C PHE A 95 13.32 8.17 -0.05
N GLU A 96 13.06 8.24 -1.35
CA GLU A 96 13.78 9.07 -2.31
C GLU A 96 13.22 10.49 -2.36
N ARG A 97 11.97 10.63 -1.92
CA ARG A 97 11.23 11.90 -1.85
C ARG A 97 10.10 11.82 -0.83
N PRO A 98 9.56 12.97 -0.38
CA PRO A 98 8.35 12.99 0.44
C PRO A 98 7.18 12.28 -0.26
N PRO A 99 6.46 11.36 0.42
CA PRO A 99 5.37 10.59 -0.18
C PRO A 99 4.11 11.41 -0.47
N VAL A 100 3.98 12.57 0.13
CA VAL A 100 2.92 13.56 -0.12
C VAL A 100 3.49 14.96 0.00
N ALA A 101 2.86 15.95 -0.65
CA ALA A 101 3.29 17.34 -0.58
C ALA A 101 3.35 17.81 0.88
N LYS A 102 4.46 18.45 1.27
CA LYS A 102 4.74 18.92 2.65
C LYS A 102 4.93 17.81 3.70
N ALA A 103 5.08 16.56 3.30
CA ALA A 103 5.49 15.52 4.24
C ALA A 103 6.94 15.78 4.68
N GLU A 104 7.20 15.62 5.96
CA GLU A 104 8.56 15.61 6.50
C GLU A 104 9.07 14.18 6.48
N LEU A 105 10.29 14.01 6.00
CA LEU A 105 11.04 12.75 6.11
C LEU A 105 11.96 12.83 7.33
N PRO A 106 12.29 11.67 7.96
CA PRO A 106 13.42 11.60 8.88
C PRO A 106 14.71 12.11 8.20
N GLU A 107 15.67 12.60 9.00
CA GLU A 107 16.93 13.16 8.49
C GLU A 107 17.71 12.20 7.59
N ASP A 108 17.70 10.90 7.93
CA ASP A 108 18.32 9.82 7.13
C ASP A 108 17.42 9.30 5.99
N ALA A 109 16.21 9.88 5.83
CA ALA A 109 15.17 9.45 4.90
C ALA A 109 14.76 7.96 5.04
N VAL A 110 14.98 7.35 6.22
CA VAL A 110 14.68 5.95 6.50
C VAL A 110 13.46 5.83 7.40
N VAL A 111 12.48 5.06 6.94
CA VAL A 111 11.22 4.76 7.65
C VAL A 111 11.13 3.28 7.93
N LYS A 112 10.80 2.91 9.16
CA LYS A 112 10.71 1.53 9.61
C LYS A 112 9.25 1.11 9.71
N LEU A 113 8.87 0.13 8.90
CA LEU A 113 7.54 -0.49 8.93
C LEU A 113 7.65 -2.00 9.07
N ILE A 114 6.54 -2.64 9.42
CA ILE A 114 6.41 -4.09 9.35
C ILE A 114 6.14 -4.49 7.91
N TYR A 115 6.86 -5.49 7.43
CA TYR A 115 6.70 -6.09 6.11
C TYR A 115 6.23 -7.53 6.23
N PHE A 116 5.39 -7.94 5.28
CA PHE A 116 4.85 -9.29 5.23
C PHE A 116 4.46 -9.65 3.79
N HIS A 117 5.46 -9.92 2.95
CA HIS A 117 5.21 -10.20 1.54
C HIS A 117 6.28 -11.11 0.91
N GLN A 118 5.91 -11.81 -0.15
CA GLN A 118 6.83 -12.45 -1.08
C GLN A 118 6.83 -11.70 -2.42
N ASP A 119 5.64 -11.40 -2.95
CA ASP A 119 5.51 -10.80 -4.27
C ASP A 119 6.02 -9.36 -4.33
N GLN A 120 6.58 -8.97 -5.48
CA GLN A 120 7.16 -7.65 -5.69
C GLN A 120 6.72 -7.05 -7.02
N VAL A 121 6.56 -5.72 -7.03
CA VAL A 121 6.44 -4.94 -8.27
C VAL A 121 7.83 -4.85 -8.89
N THR A 122 7.97 -5.32 -10.12
CA THR A 122 9.23 -5.30 -10.89
C THR A 122 9.24 -4.24 -11.98
N ARG A 123 8.05 -3.81 -12.43
CA ARG A 123 7.88 -2.69 -13.36
C ARG A 123 6.74 -1.81 -12.91
N LEU A 124 7.02 -0.52 -12.79
CA LEU A 124 6.00 0.49 -12.45
C LEU A 124 5.04 0.75 -13.62
N PRO A 125 3.81 1.19 -13.35
CA PRO A 125 2.93 1.77 -14.36
C PRO A 125 3.59 2.96 -15.08
N GLU A 126 3.15 3.24 -16.29
CA GLU A 126 3.59 4.43 -17.02
C GLU A 126 3.25 5.71 -16.24
N GLY A 127 4.18 6.64 -16.16
CA GLY A 127 4.05 7.89 -15.41
C GLY A 127 4.17 7.73 -13.87
N ALA A 128 4.30 6.52 -13.36
CA ALA A 128 4.50 6.32 -11.92
C ALA A 128 5.94 6.68 -11.50
N GLU A 129 6.04 7.29 -10.32
CA GLU A 129 7.30 7.65 -9.72
C GLU A 129 7.57 6.79 -8.49
N ARG A 130 8.77 6.18 -8.41
CA ARG A 130 9.19 5.45 -7.21
C ARG A 130 9.36 6.42 -6.05
N LEU A 131 8.78 6.07 -4.90
CA LEU A 131 8.88 6.83 -3.66
C LEU A 131 9.92 6.25 -2.71
N ALA A 132 10.04 4.93 -2.67
CA ALA A 132 10.85 4.26 -1.67
C ALA A 132 11.36 2.89 -2.15
N SER A 133 12.50 2.49 -1.60
CA SER A 133 13.14 1.19 -1.81
C SER A 133 13.72 0.62 -0.52
N SER A 134 14.05 -0.66 -0.52
CA SER A 134 14.80 -1.33 0.53
C SER A 134 15.73 -2.39 -0.08
N ASP A 135 16.65 -2.93 0.73
CA ASP A 135 17.58 -3.98 0.27
C ASP A 135 16.89 -5.24 -0.27
N PHE A 136 15.63 -5.48 0.13
CA PHE A 136 14.85 -6.64 -0.31
C PHE A 136 13.81 -6.30 -1.38
N CYS A 137 13.31 -5.06 -1.43
CA CYS A 137 12.22 -4.63 -2.30
C CYS A 137 12.58 -3.32 -3.00
N ASP A 138 12.85 -3.38 -4.30
CA ASP A 138 13.25 -2.21 -5.08
C ASP A 138 12.12 -1.19 -5.22
N VAL A 139 10.86 -1.63 -5.32
CA VAL A 139 9.68 -0.76 -5.33
C VAL A 139 8.91 -0.93 -4.02
N ALA A 140 9.40 -0.30 -2.94
CA ALA A 140 8.74 -0.33 -1.63
C ALA A 140 7.63 0.75 -1.49
N GLY A 141 7.52 1.65 -2.44
CA GLY A 141 6.45 2.64 -2.58
C GLY A 141 6.52 3.35 -3.91
N PHE A 142 5.38 3.75 -4.44
CA PHE A 142 5.27 4.58 -5.64
C PHE A 142 4.05 5.49 -5.59
N THR A 143 4.01 6.47 -6.49
CA THR A 143 2.92 7.44 -6.65
C THR A 143 2.59 7.67 -8.12
N LEU A 144 1.36 8.10 -8.37
CA LEU A 144 0.94 8.66 -9.66
C LEU A 144 0.23 9.99 -9.42
N CYS A 145 0.44 10.91 -10.36
CA CYS A 145 -0.23 12.20 -10.39
C CYS A 145 -1.00 12.36 -11.70
N THR A 146 -2.05 13.17 -11.67
CA THR A 146 -2.71 13.66 -12.88
C THR A 146 -1.78 14.56 -13.69
N THR A 147 -2.15 14.90 -14.91
CA THR A 147 -1.38 15.76 -15.82
C THR A 147 -1.15 17.17 -15.26
N ASP A 148 -2.04 17.66 -14.40
CA ASP A 148 -1.92 18.93 -13.68
C ASP A 148 -1.22 18.80 -12.31
N GLY A 149 -0.62 17.64 -12.03
CA GLY A 149 0.23 17.39 -10.88
C GLY A 149 -0.52 17.12 -9.57
N VAL A 150 -1.80 16.74 -9.62
CA VAL A 150 -2.55 16.26 -8.44
C VAL A 150 -2.22 14.81 -8.19
N GLN A 151 -1.70 14.51 -7.01
CA GLN A 151 -1.45 13.14 -6.60
C GLN A 151 -2.77 12.38 -6.38
N THR A 152 -3.00 11.34 -7.18
CA THR A 152 -4.21 10.49 -7.10
C THR A 152 -3.91 9.06 -6.65
N VAL A 153 -2.65 8.64 -6.68
CA VAL A 153 -2.24 7.32 -6.20
C VAL A 153 -1.11 7.45 -5.20
N LEU A 154 -1.24 6.75 -4.08
CA LEU A 154 -0.18 6.51 -3.10
C LEU A 154 -0.12 5.03 -2.78
N CYS A 155 1.03 4.41 -2.99
CA CYS A 155 1.23 2.97 -2.77
C CYS A 155 2.42 2.71 -1.85
N LEU A 156 2.19 1.87 -0.83
CA LEU A 156 3.18 1.49 0.17
C LEU A 156 3.22 -0.04 0.32
N LYS A 157 4.41 -0.60 0.36
CA LYS A 157 4.62 -2.05 0.52
C LYS A 157 4.56 -2.48 1.98
N GLY A 158 5.06 -1.65 2.89
CA GLY A 158 5.03 -1.89 4.33
C GLY A 158 3.64 -1.63 4.92
N HIS A 159 3.39 -2.22 6.07
CA HIS A 159 2.13 -2.19 6.80
C HIS A 159 2.18 -1.19 7.97
N PRO A 160 1.66 0.03 7.82
CA PRO A 160 1.56 0.96 8.94
C PRO A 160 0.49 0.55 9.97
N GLU A 161 -0.45 -0.32 9.57
CA GLU A 161 -1.56 -0.81 10.38
C GLU A 161 -1.21 -2.00 11.27
N PHE A 162 -0.06 -2.66 11.04
CA PHE A 162 0.33 -3.85 11.79
C PHE A 162 1.02 -3.48 13.11
N ASP A 163 0.70 -4.24 14.17
CA ASP A 163 1.42 -4.26 15.43
C ASP A 163 2.24 -5.55 15.62
N ALA A 164 3.04 -5.59 16.68
CA ALA A 164 3.91 -6.73 16.97
C ALA A 164 3.11 -8.00 17.34
N GLY A 165 1.97 -7.87 18.01
CA GLY A 165 1.13 -8.99 18.43
C GLY A 165 0.48 -9.67 17.23
N TYR A 166 -0.18 -8.89 16.38
CA TYR A 166 -0.77 -9.37 15.14
C TYR A 166 0.29 -10.01 14.23
N SER A 167 1.44 -9.34 14.06
CA SER A 167 2.52 -9.82 13.20
C SER A 167 3.14 -11.11 13.71
N THR A 168 3.23 -11.30 15.02
CA THR A 168 3.71 -12.55 15.62
C THR A 168 2.74 -13.70 15.29
N ALA A 169 1.44 -13.52 15.53
CA ALA A 169 0.43 -14.52 15.24
C ALA A 169 0.39 -14.87 13.74
N LEU A 170 0.52 -13.87 12.87
CA LEU A 170 0.55 -14.08 11.43
C LEU A 170 1.80 -14.87 10.99
N LEU A 171 2.98 -14.55 11.52
CA LEU A 171 4.22 -15.31 11.27
C LEU A 171 4.10 -16.76 11.73
N ASP A 172 3.48 -17.03 12.89
CA ASP A 172 3.22 -18.38 13.38
C ASP A 172 2.33 -19.17 12.42
N SER A 173 1.28 -18.54 11.90
CA SER A 173 0.31 -19.19 11.02
C SER A 173 0.88 -19.60 9.66
N ILE A 174 1.95 -18.93 9.18
CA ILE A 174 2.57 -19.24 7.89
C ILE A 174 4.04 -19.63 7.97
N GLU A 175 4.53 -20.01 9.15
CA GLU A 175 5.93 -20.41 9.33
C GLU A 175 6.38 -21.49 8.32
N SER A 176 5.50 -22.44 8.00
CA SER A 176 5.78 -23.48 6.99
C SER A 176 6.07 -22.91 5.58
N LYS A 177 5.54 -21.73 5.24
CA LYS A 177 5.78 -21.03 3.97
C LYS A 177 7.00 -20.11 4.01
N VAL A 178 7.21 -19.44 5.14
CA VAL A 178 8.29 -18.47 5.36
C VAL A 178 9.62 -19.16 5.68
N GLY A 179 9.57 -20.30 6.39
CA GLY A 179 10.70 -21.03 6.94
C GLY A 179 11.05 -20.60 8.36
N THR A 180 11.43 -21.57 9.20
CA THR A 180 11.64 -21.38 10.64
C THR A 180 12.71 -20.30 10.97
N ASP A 181 13.86 -20.34 10.30
CA ASP A 181 14.95 -19.38 10.56
C ASP A 181 14.53 -17.94 10.22
N ARG A 182 13.86 -17.75 9.07
CA ARG A 182 13.37 -16.44 8.64
C ARG A 182 12.26 -15.93 9.56
N THR A 183 11.35 -16.80 9.99
CA THR A 183 10.32 -16.50 10.98
C THR A 183 10.91 -16.05 12.31
N LYS A 184 11.90 -16.80 12.84
CA LYS A 184 12.61 -16.44 14.07
C LYS A 184 13.32 -15.09 13.96
N ALA A 185 14.04 -14.87 12.87
CA ALA A 185 14.72 -13.61 12.60
C ALA A 185 13.72 -12.43 12.49
N ALA A 186 12.58 -12.62 11.80
CA ALA A 186 11.54 -11.62 11.69
C ALA A 186 10.95 -11.24 13.04
N LYS A 187 10.58 -12.23 13.87
CA LYS A 187 10.03 -12.01 15.23
C LYS A 187 10.99 -11.20 16.10
N ALA A 188 12.29 -11.48 16.02
CA ALA A 188 13.29 -10.72 16.77
C ALA A 188 13.33 -9.22 16.41
N THR A 189 12.82 -8.83 15.23
CA THR A 189 12.72 -7.42 14.83
C THR A 189 11.47 -6.71 15.34
N LEU A 190 10.42 -7.44 15.72
CA LEU A 190 9.12 -6.87 16.10
C LEU A 190 9.14 -6.04 17.39
N ALA A 191 10.20 -6.20 18.22
CA ALA A 191 10.43 -5.34 19.39
C ALA A 191 10.93 -3.92 19.01
N LYS A 192 11.35 -3.70 17.75
CA LYS A 192 11.81 -2.39 17.28
C LYS A 192 10.63 -1.44 17.10
N LYS A 193 10.84 -0.17 17.46
CA LYS A 193 9.86 0.89 17.20
C LYS A 193 9.68 1.07 15.69
N THR A 194 8.42 1.17 15.26
CA THR A 194 8.03 1.49 13.89
C THR A 194 7.68 2.97 13.75
N ASP A 195 7.70 3.45 12.52
CA ASP A 195 7.30 4.81 12.15
C ASP A 195 5.84 4.86 11.64
N SER A 196 5.01 3.87 12.04
CA SER A 196 3.59 3.77 11.67
C SER A 196 2.80 5.07 11.93
N PRO A 197 2.99 5.80 13.07
CA PRO A 197 2.29 7.07 13.28
C PRO A 197 2.65 8.16 12.26
N LEU A 198 3.91 8.22 11.83
CA LEU A 198 4.37 9.14 10.78
C LEU A 198 3.67 8.83 9.45
N VAL A 199 3.68 7.56 9.06
CA VAL A 199 3.06 7.10 7.81
C VAL A 199 1.54 7.28 7.83
N ALA A 200 0.88 7.06 8.97
CA ALA A 200 -0.55 7.36 9.14
C ALA A 200 -0.85 8.86 8.93
N GLY A 201 0.06 9.73 9.36
CA GLY A 201 0.01 11.17 9.09
C GLY A 201 0.06 11.49 7.59
N TRP A 202 0.94 10.84 6.85
CA TRP A 202 1.04 10.98 5.39
C TRP A 202 -0.21 10.49 4.65
N ILE A 203 -0.75 9.34 5.05
CA ILE A 203 -2.00 8.80 4.50
C ILE A 203 -3.16 9.79 4.71
N LYS A 204 -3.28 10.33 5.92
CA LYS A 204 -4.29 11.36 6.21
C LYS A 204 -4.10 12.58 5.34
N GLN A 205 -2.87 13.06 5.18
CA GLN A 205 -2.56 14.21 4.35
C GLN A 205 -2.87 13.95 2.87
N PHE A 206 -2.54 12.75 2.35
CA PHE A 206 -2.85 12.32 0.99
C PHE A 206 -4.34 12.51 0.68
N PHE A 207 -5.23 11.87 1.43
CA PHE A 207 -6.67 11.98 1.17
C PHE A 207 -7.21 13.40 1.39
N THR A 208 -6.70 14.12 2.40
CA THR A 208 -7.10 15.51 2.65
C THR A 208 -6.78 16.42 1.47
N THR A 209 -5.56 16.32 0.94
CA THR A 209 -5.11 17.18 -0.15
C THR A 209 -5.83 16.87 -1.45
N SER A 210 -6.02 15.58 -1.74
CA SER A 210 -6.71 15.12 -2.95
C SER A 210 -8.18 15.52 -2.93
N ALA A 211 -8.90 15.31 -1.81
CA ALA A 211 -10.30 15.71 -1.67
C ALA A 211 -10.51 17.22 -1.84
N GLN A 212 -9.62 18.06 -1.28
CA GLN A 212 -9.70 19.52 -1.43
C GLN A 212 -9.54 19.97 -2.88
N ARG A 213 -8.68 19.32 -3.66
CA ARG A 213 -8.44 19.66 -5.07
C ARG A 213 -9.52 19.18 -6.02
N LEU A 214 -10.18 18.07 -5.67
CA LEU A 214 -11.29 17.51 -6.45
C LEU A 214 -12.64 18.19 -6.14
N GLY A 215 -12.67 19.22 -5.26
CA GLY A 215 -13.89 19.92 -4.91
C GLY A 215 -14.86 19.15 -4.00
N CYS A 216 -14.41 18.04 -3.42
CA CYS A 216 -15.19 17.20 -2.51
C CYS A 216 -15.17 17.70 -1.05
N ALA A 217 -14.50 18.81 -0.76
CA ALA A 217 -14.43 19.40 0.58
C ALA A 217 -15.55 20.45 0.74
N ALA A 218 -16.71 20.03 1.22
CA ALA A 218 -17.73 20.91 1.78
C ALA A 218 -17.94 20.58 3.25
#